data_9f489fe7ea0b4779ddd3f5e2f3a2ab10
#
_entry.id   9f489fe7ea0b4779ddd3f5e2f3a2ab10
#
_cell.length_a   1.000
_cell.length_b   1.000
_cell.length_c   1.000
_cell.angle_alpha   90.00
_cell.angle_beta   90.00
_cell.angle_gamma   90.00
#
_symmetry.space_group_name_H-M   'P 1'
#
loop_
_entity.id
_entity.type
_entity.pdbx_description
1 polymer ?
#
loop_
_entity_poly.entity_id
_entity_poly.type
_entity_poly.pdbx_seq_one_letter_code
_entity_poly.pdbx_strand_id
1 'polypeptide(L)' 'MTRRRQVLLRLDPAVHDALMRWANDEFRSLNAQVEMLLRQALAEAGRMPKRVSPLPKHGRPRAGDELSG' A
#
# COMPACT_ATOMS: atom_id res chain seq x y z
N MET A 1 -2.21 -19.23 5.07
CA MET A 1 -1.61 -18.06 4.48
C MET A 1 -2.60 -17.34 3.57
N THR A 2 -2.69 -16.05 3.70
CA THR A 2 -3.69 -15.28 2.96
C THR A 2 -3.12 -14.83 1.63
N ARG A 3 -3.88 -15.04 0.56
CA ARG A 3 -3.52 -14.53 -0.75
C ARG A 3 -3.95 -13.09 -0.86
N ARG A 4 -3.07 -12.28 -1.37
CA ARG A 4 -3.42 -10.90 -1.63
C ARG A 4 -4.15 -10.82 -2.96
N ARG A 5 -5.10 -9.94 -3.02
CA ARG A 5 -5.88 -9.75 -4.24
C ARG A 5 -5.39 -8.55 -5.00
N GLN A 6 -5.55 -8.63 -6.30
CA GLN A 6 -5.11 -7.56 -7.17
C GLN A 6 -6.29 -6.72 -7.61
N VAL A 7 -6.09 -5.41 -7.61
CA VAL A 7 -7.10 -4.47 -8.05
C VAL A 7 -6.43 -3.48 -8.98
N LEU A 8 -7.03 -3.26 -10.12
CA LEU A 8 -6.55 -2.25 -11.05
C LEU A 8 -7.31 -0.96 -10.79
N LEU A 9 -6.58 0.09 -10.42
CA LEU A 9 -7.16 1.39 -10.20
C LEU A 9 -6.74 2.33 -11.31
N ARG A 10 -7.69 3.11 -11.77
CA ARG A 10 -7.42 4.14 -12.77
C ARG A 10 -7.58 5.48 -12.06
N LEU A 11 -6.47 6.16 -11.86
CA LEU A 11 -6.44 7.38 -11.08
C LEU A 11 -6.18 8.58 -11.97
N ASP A 12 -6.70 9.71 -11.54
CA ASP A 12 -6.31 10.97 -12.14
C ASP A 12 -4.78 11.10 -12.03
N PRO A 13 -4.11 11.54 -13.11
CA PRO A 13 -2.65 11.61 -13.06
C PRO A 13 -2.12 12.47 -11.92
N ALA A 14 -2.80 13.54 -11.58
CA ALA A 14 -2.35 14.39 -10.47
C ALA A 14 -2.43 13.65 -9.14
N VAL A 15 -3.48 12.86 -8.96
CA VAL A 15 -3.63 12.06 -7.75
C VAL A 15 -2.54 11.01 -7.69
N HIS A 16 -2.29 10.34 -8.81
CA HIS A 16 -1.24 9.35 -8.88
C HIS A 16 0.10 9.94 -8.49
N ASP A 17 0.44 11.10 -9.05
CA ASP A 17 1.73 11.72 -8.79
C ASP A 17 1.85 12.16 -7.33
N ALA A 18 0.77 12.67 -6.76
CA ALA A 18 0.80 13.06 -5.36
C ALA A 18 1.03 11.85 -4.46
N LEU A 19 0.39 10.73 -4.78
CA LEU A 19 0.58 9.51 -4.01
C LEU A 19 2.02 9.00 -4.13
N MET A 20 2.58 9.08 -5.33
CA MET A 20 3.97 8.66 -5.52
C MET A 20 4.93 9.49 -4.67
N ARG A 21 4.74 10.80 -4.65
CA ARG A 21 5.60 11.65 -3.82
C ARG A 21 5.46 11.32 -2.36
N TRP A 22 4.23 11.12 -1.92
CA TRP A 22 3.98 10.81 -0.52
C TRP A 22 4.61 9.48 -0.15
N ALA A 23 4.45 8.48 -1.00
CA ALA A 23 5.07 7.19 -0.74
C ALA A 23 6.59 7.30 -0.65
N ASN A 24 7.18 8.07 -1.57
CA ASN A 24 8.62 8.28 -1.55
C ASN A 24 9.07 8.98 -0.26
N ASP A 25 8.30 9.97 0.18
CA ASP A 25 8.65 10.70 1.39
C ASP A 25 8.64 9.80 2.61
N GLU A 26 7.81 8.76 2.58
CA GLU A 26 7.69 7.84 3.70
C GLU A 26 8.44 6.54 3.46
N PHE A 27 9.22 6.48 2.40
CA PHE A 27 9.99 5.28 2.07
C PHE A 27 9.10 4.07 1.91
N ARG A 28 7.97 4.25 1.25
CA ARG A 28 7.04 3.17 0.98
C ARG A 28 6.86 3.01 -0.52
N SER A 29 6.47 1.80 -0.92
CA SER A 29 6.03 1.60 -2.29
C SER A 29 4.67 2.27 -2.47
N LEU A 30 4.33 2.56 -3.73
CA LEU A 30 3.00 3.10 -4.02
C LEU A 30 1.91 2.14 -3.55
N ASN A 31 2.10 0.85 -3.77
CA ASN A 31 1.11 -0.13 -3.37
C ASN A 31 0.89 -0.10 -1.86
N ALA A 32 1.98 -0.05 -1.09
CA ALA A 32 1.85 -0.01 0.38
C ALA A 32 1.20 1.28 0.84
N GLN A 33 1.53 2.40 0.19
CA GLN A 33 0.94 3.67 0.56
C GLN A 33 -0.56 3.67 0.32
N VAL A 34 -0.98 3.18 -0.83
CA VAL A 34 -2.41 3.11 -1.16
C VAL A 34 -3.14 2.20 -0.18
N GLU A 35 -2.56 1.04 0.11
CA GLU A 35 -3.22 0.12 1.03
C GLU A 35 -3.35 0.71 2.43
N MET A 36 -2.33 1.42 2.89
CA MET A 36 -2.40 2.06 4.19
C MET A 36 -3.54 3.08 4.23
N LEU A 37 -3.66 3.88 3.20
CA LEU A 37 -4.72 4.88 3.14
C LEU A 37 -6.09 4.23 3.10
N LEU A 38 -6.22 3.13 2.37
CA LEU A 38 -7.49 2.41 2.34
C LEU A 38 -7.84 1.84 3.70
N ARG A 39 -6.86 1.31 4.42
CA ARG A 39 -7.11 0.80 5.76
C ARG A 39 -7.58 1.91 6.69
N GLN A 40 -6.98 3.08 6.58
CA GLN A 40 -7.41 4.21 7.38
C GLN A 40 -8.84 4.61 7.07
N ALA A 41 -9.18 4.63 5.79
CA ALA A 41 -10.55 4.97 5.39
C ALA A 41 -11.56 3.95 5.90
N LEU A 42 -11.21 2.67 5.81
CA LEU A 42 -12.09 1.61 6.30
C LEU A 42 -12.29 1.72 7.81
N ALA A 43 -11.21 2.02 8.53
CA ALA A 43 -11.31 2.17 9.98
C ALA A 43 -12.21 3.34 10.35
N GLU A 44 -12.07 4.46 9.63
CA GLU A 44 -12.88 5.63 9.90
C GLU A 44 -14.34 5.38 9.57
N ALA A 45 -14.60 4.55 8.58
CA ALA A 45 -15.98 4.20 8.21
C ALA A 45 -16.57 3.12 9.11
N GLY A 46 -15.76 2.54 9.99
CA GLY A 46 -16.22 1.45 10.84
C GLY A 46 -16.37 0.14 10.11
N ARG A 47 -15.64 -0.04 9.01
CA ARG A 47 -15.78 -1.22 8.17
C ARG A 47 -14.51 -2.05 8.10
N MET A 48 -13.57 -1.80 8.99
CA MET A 48 -12.32 -2.54 8.98
C MET A 48 -12.56 -3.99 9.33
N PRO A 49 -12.04 -4.94 8.53
CA PRO A 49 -12.19 -6.35 8.88
C PRO A 49 -11.44 -6.65 10.16
N LYS A 50 -11.88 -7.68 10.86
CA LYS A 50 -11.22 -8.08 12.09
C LYS A 50 -9.85 -8.64 11.84
N ARG A 51 -9.66 -9.27 10.69
CA ARG A 51 -8.37 -9.84 10.33
C ARG A 51 -7.90 -9.25 9.04
N VAL A 52 -6.76 -8.63 9.07
CA VAL A 52 -6.10 -8.16 7.87
C VAL A 52 -4.65 -8.57 7.93
N SER A 53 -4.07 -8.81 6.77
CA SER A 53 -2.66 -9.10 6.69
C SER A 53 -1.84 -7.86 7.03
N PRO A 54 -0.65 -8.02 7.58
CA PRO A 54 0.21 -6.87 7.81
C PRO A 54 0.50 -6.13 6.51
N LEU A 55 0.75 -4.83 6.61
CA LEU A 55 1.15 -4.06 5.45
C LEU A 55 2.46 -4.59 4.91
N PRO A 56 2.65 -4.57 3.58
CA PRO A 56 3.93 -4.95 3.03
C PRO A 56 5.02 -4.02 3.55
N LYS A 57 6.15 -4.61 3.88
CA LYS A 57 7.29 -3.81 4.28
C LYS A 57 7.91 -3.17 3.06
N HIS A 58 8.43 -1.98 3.26
CA HIS A 58 9.15 -1.33 2.21
C HIS A 58 10.41 -2.14 1.93
N GLY A 59 10.50 -2.53 0.75
CA GLY A 59 11.56 -3.37 0.39
C GLY A 59 12.84 -2.66 0.35
N ARG A 60 13.64 -3.03 0.68
CA ARG A 60 14.63 -2.73 0.59
C ARG A 60 15.09 -3.57 -0.21
N PRO A 61 15.38 -3.37 -0.88
CA PRO A 61 15.50 -4.33 -1.67
C PRO A 61 16.43 -5.25 -1.25
N ARG A 62 16.19 -5.76 -1.20
CA ARG A 62 16.42 -6.51 -0.80
C ARG A 62 17.07 -7.03 -1.19
N ALA A 63 18.05 -6.88 -1.38
CA ALA A 63 18.45 -7.38 -1.64
C ALA A 63 18.36 -8.35 -1.38
N GLY A 64 18.19 -8.56 -1.59
CA GLY A 64 17.83 -9.33 -1.33
C GLY A 64 16.92 -9.40 -1.07
N ASP A 65 16.75 -9.39 -1.11
CA ASP A 65 15.77 -9.37 -0.89
C ASP A 65 15.06 -8.92 -1.52
N GLU A 66 15.37 -8.67 -2.23
CA GLU A 66 14.78 -8.24 -2.61
C GLU A 66 13.94 -8.31 -3.10
N LEU A 67 13.87 -8.51 -3.46
CA LEU A 67 13.01 -8.55 -3.59
C LEU A 67 12.11 -8.51 -3.35
N SER A 68 11.87 -8.40 -3.17
CA SER A 68 11.05 -8.38 -2.69
C SER A 68 10.25 -8.05 -2.49
N GLY A 69 9.98 -8.03 -2.38
CA GLY A 69 9.11 -7.72 -2.15
C GLY A 69 8.38 -7.65 -1.83
#